data_9f1499ce85449058eff5d0e9d2297dd4
#
_entry.id   9f1499ce85449058eff5d0e9d2297dd4
#
_cell.length_a   1.000
_cell.length_b   1.000
_cell.length_c   1.000
_cell.angle_alpha   90.00
_cell.angle_beta   90.00
_cell.angle_gamma   90.00
#
_symmetry.space_group_name_H-M   'P 1'
#
loop_
_entity.id
_entity.type
_entity.pdbx_description
1 polymer ?
#
loop_
_entity_poly.entity_id
_entity_poly.type
_entity_poly.pdbx_seq_one_letter_code
_entity_poly.pdbx_strand_id
1 'polypeptide(L)'
;MSVLSKKTIEARLKIPGWKPDSLVVTPILGNKKPFDYDSIDLRLGSFFLIPQSPPAPFLDPTESNSAKHSHLRVHKPLGTYLVIPAHQTVLGATLEFVKLPNDVSGQILTKSSVARTFLVIETAPWIHPLYRGCLTLEIANVSNTPQVLYPGFLIGQLILMSNDTPADASQPLSAGYVGPIEPETPSLKDPRTVLREIGVKTYLSPHSPKWQSTENG
;
A
#
# COMPACT_ATOMS: atom_id res chain seq x y z
N MET A 1 21.35 -0.45 10.58
CA MET A 1 20.45 -0.55 9.40
C MET A 1 21.24 -0.22 8.15
N SER A 2 21.30 -1.11 7.16
CA SER A 2 22.02 -0.92 5.89
C SER A 2 21.15 -1.40 4.71
N VAL A 3 21.29 -0.76 3.55
CA VAL A 3 20.62 -1.19 2.33
C VAL A 3 21.19 -2.51 1.86
N LEU A 4 20.33 -3.44 1.45
CA LEU A 4 20.76 -4.74 0.95
C LEU A 4 21.29 -4.62 -0.49
N SER A 5 22.47 -5.18 -0.71
CA SER A 5 23.03 -5.27 -2.05
C SER A 5 22.28 -6.32 -2.91
N LYS A 6 22.41 -6.21 -4.23
CA LYS A 6 21.89 -7.20 -5.18
C LYS A 6 22.26 -8.64 -4.82
N LYS A 7 23.53 -8.87 -4.44
CA LYS A 7 24.02 -10.20 -4.04
C LYS A 7 23.26 -10.75 -2.82
N THR A 8 22.99 -9.89 -1.85
CA THR A 8 22.22 -10.27 -0.64
C THR A 8 20.76 -10.54 -1.00
N ILE A 9 20.13 -9.70 -1.82
CA ILE A 9 18.76 -9.87 -2.31
C ILE A 9 18.63 -11.22 -3.04
N GLU A 10 19.53 -11.51 -3.99
CA GLU A 10 19.51 -12.77 -4.74
C GLU A 10 19.73 -14.00 -3.83
N ALA A 11 20.54 -13.87 -2.77
CA ALA A 11 20.73 -14.95 -1.81
C ALA A 11 19.43 -15.21 -1.00
N ARG A 12 18.75 -14.16 -0.54
CA ARG A 12 17.48 -14.28 0.20
C ARG A 12 16.34 -14.86 -0.63
N LEU A 13 16.29 -14.57 -1.92
CA LEU A 13 15.31 -15.14 -2.87
C LEU A 13 15.48 -16.64 -3.13
N LYS A 14 16.67 -17.19 -2.87
CA LYS A 14 16.94 -18.64 -2.97
C LYS A 14 16.51 -19.44 -1.75
N ILE A 15 16.23 -18.76 -0.64
CA ILE A 15 15.76 -19.41 0.57
C ILE A 15 14.30 -19.85 0.37
N PRO A 16 13.93 -21.09 0.72
CA PRO A 16 12.55 -21.58 0.58
C PRO A 16 11.54 -20.63 1.23
N GLY A 17 10.46 -20.28 0.52
CA GLY A 17 9.51 -19.23 0.90
C GLY A 17 8.81 -19.42 2.24
N TRP A 18 8.75 -20.64 2.76
CA TRP A 18 8.18 -20.95 4.07
C TRP A 18 9.10 -20.58 5.26
N LYS A 19 10.39 -20.37 5.02
CA LYS A 19 11.34 -19.95 6.08
C LYS A 19 11.14 -18.48 6.46
N PRO A 20 11.36 -18.10 7.74
CA PRO A 20 11.17 -16.72 8.21
C PRO A 20 12.13 -15.72 7.59
N ASP A 21 13.34 -16.15 7.24
CA ASP A 21 14.40 -15.36 6.65
C ASP A 21 14.36 -15.28 5.11
N SER A 22 13.34 -15.89 4.47
CA SER A 22 13.18 -15.85 3.02
C SER A 22 12.57 -14.52 2.54
N LEU A 23 13.10 -14.01 1.44
CA LEU A 23 12.47 -12.99 0.62
C LEU A 23 11.70 -13.68 -0.51
N VAL A 24 10.45 -13.27 -0.72
CA VAL A 24 9.66 -13.73 -1.88
C VAL A 24 9.21 -12.52 -2.67
N VAL A 25 9.41 -12.55 -3.98
CA VAL A 25 8.84 -11.59 -4.94
C VAL A 25 8.35 -12.40 -6.12
N THR A 26 7.04 -12.42 -6.36
CA THR A 26 6.44 -13.27 -7.40
C THR A 26 5.18 -12.61 -7.99
N PRO A 27 4.95 -12.73 -9.32
CA PRO A 27 5.80 -13.37 -10.32
C PRO A 27 7.01 -12.51 -10.70
N ILE A 28 8.11 -13.14 -11.08
CA ILE A 28 9.22 -12.46 -11.76
C ILE A 28 8.98 -12.56 -13.25
N LEU A 29 8.55 -11.48 -13.87
CA LEU A 29 8.20 -11.43 -15.29
C LEU A 29 9.33 -10.83 -16.15
N GLY A 30 9.45 -11.37 -17.38
CA GLY A 30 10.39 -10.90 -18.38
C GLY A 30 11.77 -11.56 -18.29
N ASN A 31 12.59 -11.30 -19.33
CA ASN A 31 13.92 -11.92 -19.49
C ASN A 31 15.02 -11.24 -18.64
N LYS A 32 14.74 -10.03 -18.13
CA LYS A 32 15.65 -9.33 -17.22
C LYS A 32 15.13 -9.49 -15.79
N LYS A 33 16.02 -9.91 -14.88
CA LYS A 33 15.69 -9.92 -13.46
C LYS A 33 15.35 -8.49 -13.01
N PRO A 34 14.29 -8.28 -12.24
CA PRO A 34 13.84 -6.94 -11.79
C PRO A 34 14.78 -6.32 -10.75
N PHE A 35 15.97 -6.89 -10.57
CA PHE A 35 16.92 -6.46 -9.54
C PHE A 35 17.97 -5.56 -10.20
N ASP A 36 17.96 -4.31 -9.81
CA ASP A 36 19.08 -3.41 -10.04
C ASP A 36 20.06 -3.48 -8.86
N TYR A 37 21.01 -2.59 -8.74
CA TYR A 37 22.13 -2.67 -7.78
C TYR A 37 21.71 -2.96 -6.33
N ASP A 38 20.63 -2.33 -5.83
CA ASP A 38 20.19 -2.34 -4.44
C ASP A 38 18.66 -2.23 -4.28
N SER A 39 17.93 -2.42 -5.37
CA SER A 39 16.47 -2.30 -5.40
C SER A 39 15.81 -3.37 -6.28
N ILE A 40 14.53 -3.55 -6.07
CA ILE A 40 13.68 -4.43 -6.86
C ILE A 40 12.63 -3.57 -7.56
N ASP A 41 12.61 -3.59 -8.88
CA ASP A 41 11.55 -2.94 -9.66
C ASP A 41 10.24 -3.70 -9.53
N LEU A 42 9.15 -2.99 -9.22
CA LEU A 42 7.80 -3.54 -9.08
C LEU A 42 6.87 -2.97 -10.14
N ARG A 43 5.95 -3.82 -10.59
CA ARG A 43 4.95 -3.48 -11.61
C ARG A 43 3.61 -3.10 -10.97
N LEU A 44 2.86 -2.32 -11.71
CA LEU A 44 1.48 -2.00 -11.40
C LEU A 44 0.58 -3.21 -11.68
N GLY A 45 -0.25 -3.58 -10.71
CA GLY A 45 -1.30 -4.58 -10.86
C GLY A 45 -2.49 -4.08 -11.68
N SER A 46 -3.53 -4.90 -11.76
CA SER A 46 -4.69 -4.68 -12.62
C SER A 46 -5.95 -4.20 -11.88
N PHE A 47 -5.93 -4.16 -10.56
CA PHE A 47 -7.06 -3.71 -9.74
C PHE A 47 -6.80 -2.33 -9.16
N PHE A 48 -7.85 -1.51 -9.17
CA PHE A 48 -7.81 -0.13 -8.71
C PHE A 48 -9.02 0.19 -7.85
N LEU A 49 -8.84 1.07 -6.86
CA LEU A 49 -9.91 1.73 -6.14
C LEU A 49 -9.88 3.21 -6.50
N ILE A 50 -10.93 3.67 -7.15
CA ILE A 50 -11.08 5.06 -7.58
C ILE A 50 -11.96 5.78 -6.56
N PRO A 51 -11.48 6.88 -5.94
CA PRO A 51 -12.30 7.65 -5.01
C PRO A 51 -13.58 8.14 -5.69
N GLN A 52 -14.69 8.03 -4.98
CA GLN A 52 -15.99 8.56 -5.40
C GLN A 52 -16.46 9.59 -4.38
N SER A 53 -17.21 10.59 -4.86
CA SER A 53 -17.86 11.52 -3.94
C SER A 53 -18.83 10.73 -3.05
N PRO A 54 -18.67 10.76 -1.73
CA PRO A 54 -19.63 10.12 -0.84
C PRO A 54 -21.00 10.82 -0.94
N PRO A 55 -22.09 10.13 -0.63
CA PRO A 55 -23.41 10.76 -0.54
C PRO A 55 -23.50 11.79 0.60
N ALA A 56 -22.58 11.74 1.56
CA ALA A 56 -22.42 12.71 2.64
C ALA A 56 -21.50 13.87 2.22
N PRO A 57 -21.62 15.07 2.82
CA PRO A 57 -20.79 16.23 2.50
C PRO A 57 -19.31 16.05 2.86
N PHE A 58 -18.96 15.02 3.60
CA PHE A 58 -17.59 14.67 4.01
C PHE A 58 -17.44 13.16 4.14
N LEU A 59 -16.19 12.69 4.05
CA LEU A 59 -15.81 11.31 4.32
C LEU A 59 -15.27 11.22 5.76
N ASP A 60 -15.90 10.40 6.60
CA ASP A 60 -15.33 10.01 7.89
C ASP A 60 -14.56 8.70 7.73
N PRO A 61 -13.23 8.70 7.76
CA PRO A 61 -12.42 7.51 7.55
C PRO A 61 -12.49 6.51 8.71
N THR A 62 -13.09 6.89 9.85
CA THR A 62 -13.29 6.01 11.01
C THR A 62 -14.56 5.20 10.92
N GLU A 63 -15.47 5.56 10.02
CA GLU A 63 -16.67 4.79 9.71
C GLU A 63 -16.37 3.79 8.60
N SER A 64 -16.23 2.52 8.97
CA SER A 64 -15.86 1.43 8.06
C SER A 64 -16.77 1.30 6.82
N ASN A 65 -18.04 1.66 6.95
CA ASN A 65 -18.98 1.68 5.83
C ASN A 65 -18.76 2.88 4.91
N SER A 66 -18.41 4.04 5.44
CA SER A 66 -18.12 5.24 4.67
C SER A 66 -16.90 5.03 3.76
N ALA A 67 -15.83 4.47 4.30
CA ALA A 67 -14.61 4.18 3.54
C ALA A 67 -14.85 3.16 2.41
N LYS A 68 -15.65 2.12 2.63
CA LYS A 68 -15.97 1.11 1.62
C LYS A 68 -16.82 1.67 0.47
N HIS A 69 -17.77 2.56 0.76
CA HIS A 69 -18.65 3.16 -0.24
C HIS A 69 -18.04 4.37 -0.94
N SER A 70 -16.90 4.85 -0.49
CA SER A 70 -16.20 5.98 -1.12
C SER A 70 -15.26 5.59 -2.25
N HIS A 71 -15.19 4.31 -2.62
CA HIS A 71 -14.29 3.83 -3.66
C HIS A 71 -15.03 2.91 -4.65
N LEU A 72 -14.82 3.17 -5.94
CA LEU A 72 -15.22 2.29 -7.02
C LEU A 72 -14.08 1.31 -7.32
N ARG A 73 -14.34 0.01 -7.16
CA ARG A 73 -13.38 -1.03 -7.56
C ARG A 73 -13.44 -1.23 -9.08
N VAL A 74 -12.29 -1.07 -9.73
CA VAL A 74 -12.16 -1.18 -11.19
C VAL A 74 -11.07 -2.19 -11.51
N HIS A 75 -11.35 -3.08 -12.46
CA HIS A 75 -10.36 -3.98 -13.05
C HIS A 75 -9.96 -3.49 -14.44
N LYS A 76 -8.67 -3.34 -14.67
CA LYS A 76 -8.05 -2.99 -15.95
C LYS A 76 -7.07 -4.10 -16.34
N PRO A 77 -7.44 -5.00 -17.26
CA PRO A 77 -6.55 -6.09 -17.71
C PRO A 77 -5.22 -5.56 -18.29
N LEU A 78 -4.21 -6.40 -18.28
CA LEU A 78 -2.96 -6.15 -19.00
C LEU A 78 -3.26 -5.82 -20.48
N GLY A 79 -2.59 -4.82 -21.03
CA GLY A 79 -2.84 -4.33 -22.39
C GLY A 79 -3.91 -3.25 -22.50
N THR A 80 -4.58 -2.93 -21.39
CA THR A 80 -5.50 -1.76 -21.29
C THR A 80 -4.86 -0.65 -20.45
N TYR A 81 -5.60 0.41 -20.18
CA TYR A 81 -5.12 1.54 -19.39
C TYR A 81 -6.21 2.12 -18.47
N LEU A 82 -5.75 2.82 -17.45
CA LEU A 82 -6.54 3.70 -16.61
C LEU A 82 -6.10 5.15 -16.85
N VAL A 83 -7.04 6.09 -16.93
CA VAL A 83 -6.73 7.52 -16.95
C VAL A 83 -6.96 8.09 -15.56
N ILE A 84 -5.95 8.76 -15.01
CA ILE A 84 -6.07 9.52 -13.77
C ILE A 84 -6.20 11.00 -14.15
N PRO A 85 -7.35 11.64 -13.86
CA PRO A 85 -7.51 13.07 -14.06
C PRO A 85 -6.44 13.89 -13.31
N ALA A 86 -6.25 15.15 -13.74
CA ALA A 86 -5.37 16.09 -13.05
C ALA A 86 -5.74 16.19 -11.56
N HIS A 87 -4.73 16.20 -10.68
CA HIS A 87 -4.88 16.36 -9.22
C HIS A 87 -5.75 15.30 -8.53
N GLN A 88 -5.86 14.12 -9.13
CA GLN A 88 -6.56 12.99 -8.51
C GLN A 88 -5.60 11.89 -8.10
N THR A 89 -5.99 11.16 -7.06
CA THR A 89 -5.29 9.98 -6.54
C THR A 89 -6.17 8.76 -6.72
N VAL A 90 -5.56 7.62 -7.04
CA VAL A 90 -6.21 6.31 -7.07
C VAL A 90 -5.39 5.33 -6.23
N LEU A 91 -6.05 4.33 -5.64
CA LEU A 91 -5.33 3.22 -5.04
C LEU A 91 -5.13 2.14 -6.10
N GLY A 92 -3.89 1.70 -6.24
CA GLY A 92 -3.53 0.51 -6.99
C GLY A 92 -2.83 -0.49 -6.08
N ALA A 93 -2.35 -1.58 -6.65
CA ALA A 93 -1.47 -2.50 -5.94
C ALA A 93 -0.32 -2.92 -6.85
N THR A 94 0.75 -3.44 -6.27
CA THR A 94 1.79 -4.10 -7.08
C THR A 94 1.25 -5.36 -7.71
N LEU A 95 1.75 -5.69 -8.90
CA LEU A 95 1.48 -6.97 -9.53
C LEU A 95 2.18 -8.09 -8.78
N GLU A 96 3.37 -7.81 -8.26
CA GLU A 96 4.17 -8.74 -7.51
C GLU A 96 3.65 -8.87 -6.07
N PHE A 97 3.45 -10.10 -5.65
CA PHE A 97 3.34 -10.45 -4.24
C PHE A 97 4.72 -10.40 -3.61
N VAL A 98 4.85 -9.73 -2.48
CA VAL A 98 6.09 -9.56 -1.72
C VAL A 98 5.94 -10.21 -0.35
N LYS A 99 6.95 -10.98 0.08
CA LYS A 99 7.12 -11.41 1.47
C LYS A 99 8.49 -10.94 1.93
N LEU A 100 8.51 -10.16 3.01
CA LEU A 100 9.75 -9.72 3.64
C LEU A 100 10.23 -10.71 4.71
N PRO A 101 11.56 -10.91 4.83
CA PRO A 101 12.16 -11.62 5.96
C PRO A 101 11.86 -10.95 7.30
N ASN A 102 12.06 -11.66 8.39
CA ASN A 102 11.86 -11.12 9.74
C ASN A 102 12.95 -10.12 10.18
N ASP A 103 14.08 -10.09 9.49
CA ASP A 103 15.21 -9.19 9.74
C ASP A 103 15.36 -8.08 8.68
N VAL A 104 14.35 -7.90 7.80
CA VAL A 104 14.40 -6.94 6.71
C VAL A 104 13.13 -6.10 6.69
N SER A 105 13.31 -4.78 6.65
CA SER A 105 12.28 -3.80 6.32
C SER A 105 12.40 -3.37 4.87
N GLY A 106 11.33 -2.83 4.31
CA GLY A 106 11.31 -2.29 2.97
C GLY A 106 10.85 -0.85 2.90
N GLN A 107 11.24 -0.17 1.83
CA GLN A 107 10.70 1.13 1.45
C GLN A 107 10.37 1.10 -0.03
N ILE A 108 9.14 1.53 -0.39
CA ILE A 108 8.78 1.69 -1.80
C ILE A 108 8.92 3.15 -2.21
N LEU A 109 9.52 3.37 -3.37
CA LEU A 109 9.67 4.69 -3.98
C LEU A 109 9.11 4.67 -5.40
N THR A 110 8.63 5.81 -5.86
CA THR A 110 8.26 5.97 -7.27
C THR A 110 9.47 5.80 -8.16
N LYS A 111 9.34 5.02 -9.22
CA LYS A 111 10.40 4.90 -10.23
C LYS A 111 10.66 6.25 -10.88
N SER A 112 11.94 6.66 -11.00
CA SER A 112 12.32 8.00 -11.45
C SER A 112 11.76 8.37 -12.84
N SER A 113 11.62 7.40 -13.74
CA SER A 113 11.00 7.60 -15.07
C SER A 113 9.49 7.92 -14.94
N VAL A 114 8.81 7.38 -13.96
CA VAL A 114 7.38 7.63 -13.68
C VAL A 114 7.23 8.97 -12.96
N ALA A 115 8.06 9.24 -11.94
CA ALA A 115 8.00 10.51 -11.21
C ALA A 115 8.18 11.74 -12.12
N ARG A 116 9.00 11.62 -13.19
CA ARG A 116 9.19 12.69 -14.19
C ARG A 116 7.97 12.96 -15.07
N THR A 117 6.96 12.09 -15.06
CA THR A 117 5.65 12.36 -15.69
C THR A 117 4.66 12.99 -14.72
N PHE A 118 5.11 13.37 -13.52
CA PHE A 118 4.27 13.90 -12.44
C PHE A 118 3.25 12.89 -11.90
N LEU A 119 3.48 11.61 -12.09
CA LEU A 119 2.83 10.55 -11.33
C LEU A 119 3.74 10.18 -10.15
N VAL A 120 3.19 10.21 -8.95
CA VAL A 120 3.91 9.87 -7.73
C VAL A 120 3.18 8.79 -6.95
N ILE A 121 3.94 7.94 -6.30
CA ILE A 121 3.43 7.00 -5.29
C ILE A 121 3.64 7.71 -3.96
N GLU A 122 2.53 8.11 -3.32
CA GLU A 122 2.54 8.87 -2.05
C GLU A 122 2.46 7.98 -0.81
N THR A 123 2.54 6.69 -0.99
CA THR A 123 2.31 5.67 0.02
C THR A 123 2.97 5.95 1.36
N ALA A 124 2.40 5.36 2.42
CA ALA A 124 3.13 5.05 3.64
C ALA A 124 4.36 4.20 3.22
N PRO A 125 5.55 4.79 3.04
CA PRO A 125 6.61 4.16 2.28
C PRO A 125 7.27 2.99 3.01
N TRP A 126 6.97 2.83 4.30
CA TRP A 126 7.61 1.86 5.16
C TRP A 126 6.87 0.53 5.20
N ILE A 127 7.60 -0.54 4.90
CA ILE A 127 7.09 -1.92 4.91
C ILE A 127 7.80 -2.67 6.03
N HIS A 128 7.00 -3.11 6.99
CA HIS A 128 7.52 -3.81 8.17
C HIS A 128 8.07 -5.21 7.84
N PRO A 129 9.01 -5.73 8.65
CA PRO A 129 9.40 -7.13 8.59
C PRO A 129 8.20 -8.05 8.63
N LEU A 130 8.32 -9.24 8.05
CA LEU A 130 7.26 -10.24 7.97
C LEU A 130 6.05 -9.85 7.11
N TYR A 131 6.04 -8.67 6.48
CA TYR A 131 4.98 -8.30 5.54
C TYR A 131 4.78 -9.38 4.48
N ARG A 132 3.53 -9.61 4.08
CA ARG A 132 3.13 -10.54 3.02
C ARG A 132 1.95 -9.94 2.26
N GLY A 133 2.06 -9.81 0.94
CA GLY A 133 0.98 -9.29 0.10
C GLY A 133 1.47 -8.55 -1.11
N CYS A 134 0.55 -8.12 -1.96
CA CYS A 134 0.78 -7.05 -2.92
C CYS A 134 0.76 -5.71 -2.18
N LEU A 135 1.70 -4.82 -2.50
CA LEU A 135 1.75 -3.51 -1.85
C LEU A 135 0.65 -2.61 -2.41
N THR A 136 -0.19 -2.07 -1.56
CA THR A 136 -1.12 -1.00 -1.96
C THR A 136 -0.32 0.26 -2.27
N LEU A 137 -0.67 0.95 -3.35
CA LEU A 137 0.00 2.12 -3.88
C LEU A 137 -1.01 3.27 -3.98
N GLU A 138 -0.79 4.35 -3.24
CA GLU A 138 -1.51 5.62 -3.45
C GLU A 138 -0.86 6.37 -4.61
N ILE A 139 -1.47 6.31 -5.80
CA ILE A 139 -0.91 6.86 -7.02
C ILE A 139 -1.58 8.19 -7.31
N ALA A 140 -0.83 9.28 -7.14
CA ALA A 140 -1.31 10.64 -7.38
C ALA A 140 -0.81 11.20 -8.71
N ASN A 141 -1.71 11.82 -9.45
CA ASN A 141 -1.38 12.67 -10.58
C ASN A 141 -1.23 14.12 -10.08
N VAL A 142 -0.02 14.58 -9.88
CA VAL A 142 0.26 15.94 -9.39
C VAL A 142 0.41 16.97 -10.53
N SER A 143 0.10 16.56 -11.78
CA SER A 143 0.14 17.43 -12.95
C SER A 143 -1.21 18.08 -13.25
N ASN A 144 -1.20 19.09 -14.13
CA ASN A 144 -2.40 19.76 -14.63
C ASN A 144 -3.07 19.02 -15.80
N THR A 145 -2.56 17.85 -16.20
CA THR A 145 -3.08 17.08 -17.34
C THR A 145 -3.43 15.66 -16.92
N PRO A 146 -4.47 15.03 -17.50
CA PRO A 146 -4.74 13.62 -17.27
C PRO A 146 -3.54 12.74 -17.63
N GLN A 147 -3.24 11.77 -16.79
CA GLN A 147 -2.13 10.82 -16.97
C GLN A 147 -2.66 9.41 -17.21
N VAL A 148 -1.95 8.64 -18.03
CA VAL A 148 -2.32 7.27 -18.36
C VAL A 148 -1.46 6.29 -17.58
N LEU A 149 -2.12 5.35 -16.90
CA LEU A 149 -1.49 4.23 -16.20
C LEU A 149 -1.74 2.93 -16.96
N TYR A 150 -0.69 2.15 -17.15
CA TYR A 150 -0.76 0.83 -17.78
C TYR A 150 -0.46 -0.26 -16.75
N PRO A 151 -1.42 -1.18 -16.45
CA PRO A 151 -1.11 -2.38 -15.70
C PRO A 151 0.05 -3.18 -16.30
N GLY A 152 0.94 -3.69 -15.46
CA GLY A 152 2.16 -4.39 -15.87
C GLY A 152 3.38 -3.50 -16.10
N PHE A 153 3.24 -2.16 -16.16
CA PHE A 153 4.38 -1.26 -16.24
C PHE A 153 5.12 -1.15 -14.93
N LEU A 154 6.43 -0.99 -15.00
CA LEU A 154 7.28 -0.73 -13.83
C LEU A 154 6.94 0.64 -13.26
N ILE A 155 6.43 0.67 -12.04
CA ILE A 155 5.94 1.90 -11.39
C ILE A 155 6.75 2.28 -10.15
N GLY A 156 7.21 1.30 -9.40
CA GLY A 156 7.91 1.49 -8.13
C GLY A 156 9.22 0.74 -8.04
N GLN A 157 10.03 1.15 -7.08
CA GLN A 157 11.28 0.50 -6.68
C GLN A 157 11.20 0.17 -5.19
N LEU A 158 11.39 -1.09 -4.84
CA LEU A 158 11.47 -1.58 -3.46
C LEU A 158 12.93 -1.62 -3.03
N ILE A 159 13.25 -0.78 -2.06
CA ILE A 159 14.54 -0.77 -1.36
C ILE A 159 14.40 -1.62 -0.10
N LEU A 160 15.35 -2.48 0.16
CA LEU A 160 15.37 -3.38 1.31
C LEU A 160 16.51 -3.02 2.26
N MET A 161 16.22 -3.02 3.57
CA MET A 161 17.16 -2.63 4.61
C MET A 161 17.19 -3.67 5.71
N SER A 162 18.40 -4.04 6.16
CA SER A 162 18.57 -4.93 7.31
C SER A 162 18.21 -4.23 8.62
N ASN A 163 17.51 -4.94 9.51
CA ASN A 163 17.29 -4.52 10.89
C ASN A 163 18.37 -5.09 11.80
N ASP A 164 18.66 -4.40 12.89
CA ASP A 164 19.68 -4.83 13.85
C ASP A 164 19.23 -6.07 14.63
N THR A 165 17.92 -6.21 14.83
CA THR A 165 17.30 -7.35 15.50
C THR A 165 16.15 -7.88 14.66
N PRO A 166 16.05 -9.20 14.43
CA PRO A 166 14.91 -9.79 13.74
C PRO A 166 13.61 -9.59 14.52
N ALA A 167 12.51 -9.36 13.80
CA ALA A 167 11.18 -9.33 14.39
C ALA A 167 10.76 -10.72 14.88
N ASP A 168 10.06 -10.77 16.00
CA ASP A 168 9.52 -12.00 16.55
C ASP A 168 8.35 -12.50 15.69
N ALA A 169 8.59 -13.59 14.96
CA ALA A 169 7.61 -14.20 14.08
C ALA A 169 6.42 -14.87 14.81
N SER A 170 6.49 -15.01 16.12
CA SER A 170 5.39 -15.55 16.95
C SER A 170 4.32 -14.49 17.27
N GLN A 171 4.67 -13.19 17.15
CA GLN A 171 3.73 -12.11 17.40
C GLN A 171 2.85 -11.85 16.16
N PRO A 172 1.54 -11.58 16.35
CA PRO A 172 0.70 -11.19 15.25
C PRO A 172 1.21 -9.88 14.66
N LEU A 173 1.24 -9.80 13.33
CA LEU A 173 1.53 -8.54 12.65
C LEU A 173 0.51 -7.50 13.12
N SER A 174 0.98 -6.41 13.71
CA SER A 174 0.15 -5.35 14.30
C SER A 174 -0.63 -4.54 13.25
N ALA A 175 -0.25 -4.64 11.99
CA ALA A 175 -0.96 -4.00 10.88
C ALA A 175 -2.02 -4.97 10.34
N GLY A 176 -3.28 -4.51 10.27
CA GLY A 176 -4.42 -5.30 9.77
C GLY A 176 -4.36 -5.71 8.30
N TYR A 177 -3.24 -5.48 7.64
CA TYR A 177 -3.02 -5.70 6.22
C TYR A 177 -2.07 -6.90 5.99
N VAL A 178 -2.60 -8.13 6.11
CA VAL A 178 -1.79 -9.34 5.91
C VAL A 178 -2.34 -10.14 4.74
N GLY A 179 -1.55 -10.25 3.66
CA GLY A 179 -1.87 -11.07 2.51
C GLY A 179 -2.78 -10.43 1.46
N PRO A 180 -2.87 -9.07 1.33
CA PRO A 180 -3.66 -8.48 0.25
C PRO A 180 -3.10 -8.89 -1.11
N ILE A 181 -4.00 -9.13 -2.06
CA ILE A 181 -3.69 -9.36 -3.48
C ILE A 181 -4.22 -8.23 -4.36
N GLU A 182 -4.96 -7.30 -3.79
CA GLU A 182 -5.58 -6.13 -4.40
C GLU A 182 -5.38 -4.92 -3.48
N PRO A 183 -5.58 -3.68 -3.98
CA PRO A 183 -5.50 -2.50 -3.14
C PRO A 183 -6.58 -2.54 -2.04
N GLU A 184 -6.22 -2.16 -0.84
CA GLU A 184 -7.09 -2.17 0.33
C GLU A 184 -7.63 -0.77 0.63
N THR A 185 -8.87 -0.73 1.13
CA THR A 185 -9.47 0.50 1.66
C THR A 185 -8.89 0.84 3.04
N PRO A 186 -8.90 2.13 3.43
CA PRO A 186 -8.43 2.53 4.75
C PRO A 186 -9.22 1.83 5.86
N SER A 187 -8.51 1.40 6.90
CA SER A 187 -9.08 0.81 8.11
C SER A 187 -8.51 1.56 9.33
N LEU A 188 -9.26 2.55 9.81
CA LEU A 188 -8.89 3.30 11.00
C LEU A 188 -9.69 2.83 12.21
N LYS A 189 -9.05 2.83 13.39
CA LYS A 189 -9.76 2.56 14.65
C LYS A 189 -10.75 3.69 14.94
N ASP A 190 -11.89 3.33 15.56
CA ASP A 190 -12.82 4.31 16.13
C ASP A 190 -12.06 5.28 17.04
N PRO A 191 -12.14 6.61 16.81
CA PRO A 191 -11.45 7.62 17.62
C PRO A 191 -11.74 7.49 19.11
N ARG A 192 -12.94 7.06 19.48
CA ARG A 192 -13.33 6.86 20.88
C ARG A 192 -12.52 5.75 21.55
N THR A 193 -12.19 4.70 20.78
CA THR A 193 -11.31 3.62 21.26
C THR A 193 -9.91 4.16 21.51
N VAL A 194 -9.36 4.91 20.54
CA VAL A 194 -8.02 5.50 20.66
C VAL A 194 -7.96 6.48 21.85
N LEU A 195 -8.97 7.36 22.00
CA LEU A 195 -9.03 8.31 23.10
C LEU A 195 -9.11 7.62 24.48
N ARG A 196 -9.85 6.51 24.58
CA ARG A 196 -9.90 5.70 25.81
C ARG A 196 -8.56 5.05 26.14
N GLU A 197 -7.86 4.53 25.12
CA GLU A 197 -6.53 3.93 25.29
C GLU A 197 -5.51 4.92 25.88
N ILE A 198 -5.61 6.20 25.57
CA ILE A 198 -4.76 7.28 26.11
C ILE A 198 -5.36 8.00 27.33
N GLY A 199 -6.44 7.47 27.92
CA GLY A 199 -7.04 8.00 29.16
C GLY A 199 -7.90 9.26 28.98
N VAL A 200 -8.25 9.64 27.76
CA VAL A 200 -9.09 10.81 27.48
C VAL A 200 -10.57 10.41 27.49
N LYS A 201 -11.41 11.20 28.17
CA LYS A 201 -12.86 11.04 28.09
C LYS A 201 -13.33 11.24 26.66
N THR A 202 -14.10 10.29 26.12
CA THR A 202 -14.59 10.36 24.74
C THR A 202 -15.75 11.32 24.63
N TYR A 203 -15.63 12.26 23.69
CA TYR A 203 -16.75 13.04 23.19
C TYR A 203 -17.25 12.42 21.89
N LEU A 204 -18.55 12.43 21.67
CA LEU A 204 -19.09 12.08 20.37
C LEU A 204 -18.60 13.11 19.35
N SER A 205 -18.11 12.66 18.22
CA SER A 205 -17.79 13.56 17.12
C SER A 205 -19.07 14.26 16.67
N PRO A 206 -19.09 15.60 16.52
CA PRO A 206 -20.25 16.33 15.99
C PRO A 206 -20.62 15.91 14.55
N HIS A 207 -19.74 15.16 13.88
CA HIS A 207 -19.93 14.65 12.53
C HIS A 207 -20.43 13.20 12.48
N SER A 208 -20.56 12.52 13.63
CA SER A 208 -21.13 11.17 13.69
C SER A 208 -22.64 11.22 13.43
N PRO A 209 -23.21 10.40 12.54
CA PRO A 209 -24.66 10.30 12.36
C PRO A 209 -25.43 10.01 13.64
N LYS A 210 -24.79 9.40 14.64
CA LYS A 210 -25.35 9.15 15.97
C LYS A 210 -25.43 10.40 16.84
N TRP A 211 -24.71 11.47 16.53
CA TRP A 211 -24.79 12.74 17.23
C TRP A 211 -26.11 13.47 16.94
N GLN A 212 -26.64 13.33 15.73
CA GLN A 212 -27.90 13.96 15.33
C GLN A 212 -29.16 13.29 15.95
N SER A 213 -29.04 12.06 16.44
CA SER A 213 -30.18 11.31 17.01
C SER A 213 -30.39 11.52 18.52
N THR A 214 -29.46 12.20 19.20
CA THR A 214 -29.53 12.42 20.67
C THR A 214 -30.05 13.81 21.08
N GLU A 215 -30.24 14.73 20.12
CA GLU A 215 -30.81 16.07 20.43
C GLU A 215 -32.34 16.15 20.33
N ASN A 216 -33.02 15.06 19.94
CA ASN A 216 -34.48 15.00 19.81
C ASN A 216 -35.11 14.03 20.82
N GLY A 217 -34.52 13.86 22.00
CA GLY A 217 -35.07 13.07 23.11
C GLY A 217 -35.23 13.89 24.38
#